data_4b498d1cfee5b7a576ed250b46795d25
#
_entry.id   4b498d1cfee5b7a576ed250b46795d25
#
_cell.length_a   1.000
_cell.length_b   1.000
_cell.length_c   1.000
_cell.angle_alpha   90.00
_cell.angle_beta   90.00
_cell.angle_gamma   90.00
#
_symmetry.space_group_name_H-M   'P 1'
#
loop_
_entity.id
_entity.type
_entity.pdbx_description
1 polymer ?
#
loop_
_entity_poly.entity_id
_entity_poly.type
_entity_poly.pdbx_seq_one_letter_code
_entity_poly.pdbx_strand_id
1 'polypeptide(L)'
;STVTVVDTPDGFQWLKGNEVVITTTYALEKTPNAFLDFISKLLSRNISALIVKSDRYMKVIPENAKKLCDEKALPLIYCPAIYAFADIINPTLSEIISKQAEQLKESAKIHESFLELAINDRSIHQILQTLSTLIQEPTAYVDTVFHKVYFSENVSEDSLYLKGLSYEIILNEYREKYQCIDVVNKEQKFGYIMLLSDRTYPDTDSNIYKTAIEYASIVIILRMQIRISNRMIEEKYYSSFVGDLMLNNVKTREEINTRAHLYGWDLDGGGFVAIIDINNIKKYYLRDLDTGTNEKLQKYTDQIFD
;
A
#
# COMPACT_ATOMS: atom_id res chain seq x y z
N SER A 1 -4.71 1.38 22.86
CA SER A 1 -5.41 2.11 23.95
C SER A 1 -5.60 1.20 25.16
N THR A 2 -5.62 1.74 26.35
CA THR A 2 -5.91 1.03 27.61
C THR A 2 -6.72 1.94 28.54
N VAL A 3 -7.20 1.43 29.66
CA VAL A 3 -7.93 2.19 30.66
C VAL A 3 -7.10 2.27 31.94
N THR A 4 -6.90 3.46 32.48
CA THR A 4 -6.07 3.70 33.67
C THR A 4 -6.80 4.58 34.66
N VAL A 5 -6.71 4.24 35.94
CA VAL A 5 -7.23 5.09 37.03
C VAL A 5 -6.14 5.98 37.54
N VAL A 6 -6.39 7.30 37.57
CA VAL A 6 -5.46 8.31 38.06
C VAL A 6 -6.17 9.19 39.07
N ASP A 7 -5.92 8.92 40.37
CA ASP A 7 -6.51 9.65 41.48
C ASP A 7 -5.49 10.53 42.25
N THR A 8 -4.21 10.47 41.85
CA THR A 8 -3.15 11.32 42.44
C THR A 8 -2.78 12.44 41.49
N PRO A 9 -2.40 13.65 41.98
CA PRO A 9 -2.06 14.79 41.13
C PRO A 9 -0.83 14.58 40.24
N ASP A 10 0.03 13.63 40.57
CA ASP A 10 1.27 13.25 39.89
C ASP A 10 1.11 12.01 39.01
N GLY A 11 -0.03 11.31 39.08
CA GLY A 11 -0.30 10.06 38.37
C GLY A 11 -0.21 10.16 36.85
N PHE A 12 -0.30 11.39 36.29
CA PHE A 12 -0.12 11.61 34.85
C PHE A 12 1.29 11.23 34.36
N GLN A 13 2.30 11.15 35.27
CA GLN A 13 3.69 10.83 34.91
C GLN A 13 3.84 9.40 34.36
N TRP A 14 2.99 8.48 34.77
CA TRP A 14 3.01 7.06 34.34
C TRP A 14 2.20 6.77 33.08
N LEU A 15 1.48 7.76 32.54
CA LEU A 15 0.73 7.60 31.31
C LEU A 15 1.67 7.52 30.09
N LYS A 16 1.37 6.59 29.19
CA LYS A 16 2.16 6.33 27.97
C LYS A 16 1.57 7.00 26.72
N GLY A 17 0.36 7.54 26.83
CA GLY A 17 -0.41 8.12 25.75
C GLY A 17 -1.51 7.18 25.22
N ASN A 18 -2.56 7.77 24.68
CA ASN A 18 -3.74 7.07 24.14
C ASN A 18 -4.53 6.23 25.19
N GLU A 19 -4.41 6.53 26.49
CA GLU A 19 -5.23 5.91 27.52
C GLU A 19 -6.58 6.63 27.68
N VAL A 20 -7.59 5.86 28.10
CA VAL A 20 -8.80 6.38 28.72
C VAL A 20 -8.52 6.51 30.22
N VAL A 21 -8.51 7.73 30.73
CA VAL A 21 -8.21 8.01 32.13
C VAL A 21 -9.50 8.11 32.92
N ILE A 22 -9.57 7.44 34.07
CA ILE A 22 -10.67 7.54 35.01
C ILE A 22 -10.15 8.19 36.29
N THR A 23 -10.86 9.20 36.82
CA THR A 23 -10.51 9.87 38.08
C THR A 23 -11.74 10.06 38.96
N THR A 24 -11.56 9.96 40.28
CA THR A 24 -12.57 10.37 41.26
C THR A 24 -12.50 11.82 41.65
N THR A 25 -11.44 12.50 41.24
CA THR A 25 -11.11 13.89 41.67
C THR A 25 -10.82 14.08 43.17
N TYR A 26 -10.67 12.99 43.92
CA TYR A 26 -10.47 13.03 45.38
C TYR A 26 -9.32 13.94 45.80
N ALA A 27 -8.15 13.82 45.16
CA ALA A 27 -6.98 14.58 45.50
C ALA A 27 -7.04 16.04 45.02
N LEU A 28 -8.04 16.40 44.22
CA LEU A 28 -8.17 17.72 43.57
C LEU A 28 -9.21 18.62 44.27
N GLU A 29 -9.97 18.05 45.23
CA GLU A 29 -11.12 18.72 45.86
C GLU A 29 -10.77 20.03 46.59
N LYS A 30 -9.55 20.11 47.18
CA LYS A 30 -9.18 21.18 48.09
C LYS A 30 -8.45 22.37 47.48
N THR A 31 -8.09 22.31 46.19
CA THR A 31 -7.25 23.33 45.58
C THR A 31 -7.97 24.04 44.44
N PRO A 32 -8.19 25.36 44.47
CA PRO A 32 -8.75 26.10 43.36
C PRO A 32 -7.91 25.86 42.09
N ASN A 33 -8.58 25.62 40.96
CA ASN A 33 -7.97 25.34 39.65
C ASN A 33 -7.14 24.04 39.53
N ALA A 34 -7.01 23.21 40.62
CA ALA A 34 -6.26 21.95 40.54
C ALA A 34 -6.78 21.02 39.45
N PHE A 35 -8.08 21.04 39.18
CA PHE A 35 -8.68 20.21 38.12
C PHE A 35 -8.27 20.69 36.72
N LEU A 36 -8.17 22.02 36.50
CA LEU A 36 -7.67 22.56 35.22
C LEU A 36 -6.21 22.21 34.97
N ASP A 37 -5.38 22.36 36.02
CA ASP A 37 -3.96 21.97 35.96
C ASP A 37 -3.81 20.48 35.67
N PHE A 38 -4.66 19.64 36.29
CA PHE A 38 -4.67 18.20 36.07
C PHE A 38 -5.04 17.87 34.64
N ILE A 39 -6.12 18.47 34.09
CA ILE A 39 -6.48 18.27 32.67
C ILE A 39 -5.35 18.72 31.74
N SER A 40 -4.70 19.86 32.02
CA SER A 40 -3.57 20.35 31.21
C SER A 40 -2.39 19.37 31.20
N LYS A 41 -2.11 18.73 32.33
CA LYS A 41 -1.07 17.71 32.47
C LYS A 41 -1.47 16.41 31.71
N LEU A 42 -2.74 15.98 31.80
CA LEU A 42 -3.24 14.84 31.06
C LEU A 42 -3.19 15.07 29.55
N LEU A 43 -3.54 16.26 29.09
CA LEU A 43 -3.42 16.66 27.68
C LEU A 43 -1.98 16.59 27.17
N SER A 44 -1.00 16.98 28.01
CA SER A 44 0.42 16.85 27.66
C SER A 44 0.88 15.41 27.46
N ARG A 45 0.10 14.43 27.94
CA ARG A 45 0.33 12.99 27.78
C ARG A 45 -0.49 12.37 26.65
N ASN A 46 -1.23 13.17 25.88
CA ASN A 46 -2.02 12.73 24.75
C ASN A 46 -3.00 11.59 25.11
N ILE A 47 -3.80 11.79 26.16
CA ILE A 47 -4.84 10.82 26.54
C ILE A 47 -6.01 10.83 25.55
N SER A 48 -6.71 9.69 25.39
CA SER A 48 -7.83 9.55 24.47
C SER A 48 -9.16 10.07 25.02
N ALA A 49 -9.39 9.97 26.32
CA ALA A 49 -10.59 10.46 26.98
C ALA A 49 -10.37 10.59 28.50
N LEU A 50 -11.16 11.45 29.14
CA LEU A 50 -11.20 11.60 30.59
C LEU A 50 -12.59 11.27 31.13
N ILE A 51 -12.68 10.26 31.98
CA ILE A 51 -13.91 9.87 32.71
C ILE A 51 -13.79 10.38 34.14
N VAL A 52 -14.72 11.25 34.53
CA VAL A 52 -14.79 11.80 35.89
C VAL A 52 -15.91 11.09 36.65
N LYS A 53 -15.56 10.33 37.68
CA LYS A 53 -16.51 9.77 38.63
C LYS A 53 -16.87 10.84 39.65
N SER A 54 -17.96 11.52 39.40
CA SER A 54 -18.45 12.64 40.16
C SER A 54 -19.51 12.23 41.19
N ASP A 55 -20.04 13.18 41.93
CA ASP A 55 -21.03 13.16 43.01
C ASP A 55 -20.45 13.07 44.43
N ARG A 56 -19.29 12.41 44.61
CA ARG A 56 -18.73 12.26 45.96
C ARG A 56 -17.77 13.39 46.33
N TYR A 57 -16.88 13.77 45.41
CA TYR A 57 -15.84 14.76 45.66
C TYR A 57 -16.01 16.04 44.83
N MET A 58 -16.42 15.91 43.60
CA MET A 58 -16.72 17.04 42.72
C MET A 58 -18.17 16.93 42.22
N LYS A 59 -19.06 17.76 42.79
CA LYS A 59 -20.49 17.68 42.42
C LYS A 59 -20.81 18.25 41.05
N VAL A 60 -20.04 19.22 40.61
CA VAL A 60 -20.22 19.89 39.32
C VAL A 60 -18.86 20.06 38.63
N ILE A 61 -18.73 19.62 37.41
CA ILE A 61 -17.53 19.89 36.62
C ILE A 61 -17.51 21.38 36.24
N PRO A 62 -16.40 22.11 36.55
CA PRO A 62 -16.28 23.53 36.22
C PRO A 62 -16.42 23.81 34.74
N GLU A 63 -17.11 24.93 34.40
CA GLU A 63 -17.35 25.31 32.99
C GLU A 63 -16.05 25.60 32.23
N ASN A 64 -15.04 26.16 32.89
CA ASN A 64 -13.73 26.38 32.31
C ASN A 64 -13.00 25.07 31.96
N ALA A 65 -13.22 24.02 32.73
CA ALA A 65 -12.68 22.68 32.42
C ALA A 65 -13.35 22.05 31.20
N LYS A 66 -14.67 22.20 31.08
CA LYS A 66 -15.40 21.74 29.88
C LYS A 66 -14.92 22.47 28.63
N LYS A 67 -14.81 23.81 28.69
CA LYS A 67 -14.29 24.61 27.58
C LYS A 67 -12.88 24.19 27.16
N LEU A 68 -11.99 23.95 28.12
CA LEU A 68 -10.63 23.48 27.83
C LEU A 68 -10.65 22.12 27.10
N CYS A 69 -11.51 21.19 27.55
CA CYS A 69 -11.67 19.88 26.89
C CYS A 69 -12.23 20.03 25.47
N ASP A 70 -13.24 20.89 25.28
CA ASP A 70 -13.83 21.15 23.97
C ASP A 70 -12.82 21.77 23.01
N GLU A 71 -12.07 22.80 23.46
CA GLU A 71 -11.02 23.46 22.67
C GLU A 71 -9.89 22.50 22.24
N LYS A 72 -9.61 21.49 23.05
CA LYS A 72 -8.57 20.50 22.80
C LYS A 72 -9.11 19.19 22.24
N ALA A 73 -10.41 19.14 21.91
CA ALA A 73 -11.09 17.93 21.41
C ALA A 73 -10.90 16.70 22.32
N LEU A 74 -10.79 16.91 23.64
CA LEU A 74 -10.68 15.83 24.62
C LEU A 74 -12.07 15.42 25.10
N PRO A 75 -12.55 14.19 24.83
CA PRO A 75 -13.82 13.69 25.36
C PRO A 75 -13.80 13.68 26.89
N LEU A 76 -14.70 14.48 27.51
CA LEU A 76 -14.90 14.56 28.94
C LEU A 76 -16.22 13.88 29.31
N ILE A 77 -16.15 12.74 29.99
CA ILE A 77 -17.27 11.89 30.27
C ILE A 77 -17.59 11.96 31.77
N TYR A 78 -18.82 12.34 32.10
CA TYR A 78 -19.34 12.27 33.45
C TYR A 78 -19.84 10.86 33.76
N CYS A 79 -19.41 10.30 34.89
CA CYS A 79 -19.86 9.01 35.38
C CYS A 79 -20.35 9.12 36.84
N PRO A 80 -21.60 8.74 37.16
CA PRO A 80 -22.10 8.71 38.51
C PRO A 80 -21.29 7.81 39.44
N ALA A 81 -21.14 8.23 40.72
CA ALA A 81 -20.32 7.49 41.70
C ALA A 81 -20.84 6.10 42.03
N ILE A 82 -22.10 5.82 41.73
CA ILE A 82 -22.74 4.52 41.98
C ILE A 82 -22.09 3.35 41.23
N TYR A 83 -21.53 3.61 40.05
CA TYR A 83 -20.85 2.58 39.25
C TYR A 83 -19.51 2.23 39.87
N ALA A 84 -19.18 0.94 40.00
CA ALA A 84 -17.84 0.52 40.38
C ALA A 84 -16.83 0.80 39.25
N PHE A 85 -15.54 0.89 39.55
CA PHE A 85 -14.52 1.00 38.51
C PHE A 85 -14.57 -0.16 37.51
N ALA A 86 -14.83 -1.36 38.01
CA ALA A 86 -14.96 -2.56 37.19
C ALA A 86 -16.08 -2.44 36.15
N ASP A 87 -17.19 -1.76 36.48
CA ASP A 87 -18.34 -1.55 35.59
C ASP A 87 -18.01 -0.63 34.42
N ILE A 88 -16.95 0.17 34.56
CA ILE A 88 -16.46 1.07 33.50
C ILE A 88 -15.28 0.42 32.76
N ILE A 89 -14.31 -0.11 33.50
CA ILE A 89 -13.06 -0.62 32.95
C ILE A 89 -13.33 -1.86 32.08
N ASN A 90 -14.07 -2.83 32.60
CA ASN A 90 -14.29 -4.11 31.90
C ASN A 90 -15.00 -3.95 30.56
N PRO A 91 -16.13 -3.23 30.44
CA PRO A 91 -16.77 -3.02 29.14
C PRO A 91 -15.90 -2.22 28.18
N THR A 92 -15.19 -1.18 28.67
CA THR A 92 -14.33 -0.35 27.84
C THR A 92 -13.16 -1.17 27.29
N LEU A 93 -12.49 -1.98 28.11
CA LEU A 93 -11.42 -2.86 27.66
C LEU A 93 -11.94 -3.94 26.70
N SER A 94 -13.10 -4.53 26.99
CA SER A 94 -13.72 -5.51 26.10
C SER A 94 -14.00 -4.92 24.72
N GLU A 95 -14.52 -3.70 24.64
CA GLU A 95 -14.76 -3.01 23.36
C GLU A 95 -13.47 -2.70 22.61
N ILE A 96 -12.44 -2.20 23.31
CA ILE A 96 -11.13 -1.96 22.72
C ILE A 96 -10.53 -3.25 22.14
N ILE A 97 -10.56 -4.35 22.93
CA ILE A 97 -10.03 -5.65 22.49
C ILE A 97 -10.84 -6.20 21.33
N SER A 98 -12.18 -6.08 21.37
CA SER A 98 -13.05 -6.54 20.31
C SER A 98 -12.76 -5.82 18.99
N LYS A 99 -12.65 -4.49 19.01
CA LYS A 99 -12.29 -3.71 17.81
C LYS A 99 -10.90 -4.06 17.27
N GLN A 100 -9.92 -4.25 18.15
CA GLN A 100 -8.60 -4.68 17.72
C GLN A 100 -8.62 -6.07 17.09
N ALA A 101 -9.38 -7.01 17.67
CA ALA A 101 -9.54 -8.35 17.13
C ALA A 101 -10.24 -8.33 15.77
N GLU A 102 -11.25 -7.47 15.59
CA GLU A 102 -11.94 -7.28 14.32
C GLU A 102 -11.01 -6.74 13.23
N GLN A 103 -10.25 -5.69 13.53
CA GLN A 103 -9.24 -5.14 12.60
C GLN A 103 -8.18 -6.17 12.20
N LEU A 104 -7.70 -6.97 13.16
CA LEU A 104 -6.75 -8.06 12.87
C LEU A 104 -7.36 -9.13 11.98
N LYS A 105 -8.64 -9.49 12.23
CA LYS A 105 -9.35 -10.48 11.41
C LYS A 105 -9.58 -9.98 9.99
N GLU A 106 -9.90 -8.70 9.81
CA GLU A 106 -10.04 -8.10 8.48
C GLU A 106 -8.70 -8.07 7.74
N SER A 107 -7.64 -7.64 8.41
CA SER A 107 -6.29 -7.67 7.84
C SER A 107 -5.85 -9.09 7.44
N ALA A 108 -6.15 -10.09 8.27
CA ALA A 108 -5.85 -11.48 7.96
C ALA A 108 -6.63 -11.99 6.74
N LYS A 109 -7.90 -11.62 6.58
CA LYS A 109 -8.69 -11.96 5.39
C LYS A 109 -8.13 -11.33 4.11
N ILE A 110 -7.71 -10.07 4.17
CA ILE A 110 -7.06 -9.39 3.05
C ILE A 110 -5.79 -10.15 2.66
N HIS A 111 -4.94 -10.46 3.63
CA HIS A 111 -3.73 -11.24 3.41
C HIS A 111 -4.01 -12.59 2.75
N GLU A 112 -4.97 -13.36 3.28
CA GLU A 112 -5.36 -14.66 2.74
C GLU A 112 -5.82 -14.56 1.28
N SER A 113 -6.66 -13.55 0.95
CA SER A 113 -7.14 -13.32 -0.40
C SER A 113 -5.99 -13.07 -1.40
N PHE A 114 -5.02 -12.23 -1.03
CA PHE A 114 -3.87 -11.94 -1.89
C PHE A 114 -2.86 -13.10 -1.94
N LEU A 115 -2.69 -13.83 -0.85
CA LEU A 115 -1.85 -15.03 -0.82
C LEU A 115 -2.40 -16.11 -1.77
N GLU A 116 -3.72 -16.32 -1.79
CA GLU A 116 -4.36 -17.23 -2.73
C GLU A 116 -4.10 -16.82 -4.18
N LEU A 117 -4.17 -15.52 -4.51
CA LEU A 117 -3.87 -15.03 -5.85
C LEU A 117 -2.40 -15.28 -6.24
N ALA A 118 -1.48 -15.12 -5.30
CA ALA A 118 -0.06 -15.37 -5.52
C ALA A 118 0.23 -16.86 -5.78
N ILE A 119 -0.33 -17.76 -4.95
CA ILE A 119 -0.12 -19.22 -5.06
C ILE A 119 -0.73 -19.78 -6.33
N ASN A 120 -1.95 -19.35 -6.70
CA ASN A 120 -2.68 -19.85 -7.87
C ASN A 120 -2.27 -19.19 -9.19
N ASP A 121 -1.17 -18.48 -9.22
CA ASP A 121 -0.63 -17.86 -10.44
C ASP A 121 -1.64 -16.96 -11.17
N ARG A 122 -2.47 -16.24 -10.43
CA ARG A 122 -3.54 -15.40 -10.97
C ARG A 122 -3.00 -14.19 -11.73
N SER A 123 -3.76 -13.72 -12.72
CA SER A 123 -3.37 -12.60 -13.57
C SER A 123 -3.36 -11.27 -12.81
N ILE A 124 -2.63 -10.27 -13.32
CA ILE A 124 -2.65 -8.90 -12.80
C ILE A 124 -4.08 -8.34 -12.78
N HIS A 125 -4.89 -8.69 -13.77
CA HIS A 125 -6.32 -8.32 -13.82
C HIS A 125 -7.10 -8.80 -12.59
N GLN A 126 -6.89 -10.05 -12.19
CA GLN A 126 -7.56 -10.63 -11.02
C GLN A 126 -7.06 -10.00 -9.70
N ILE A 127 -5.78 -9.65 -9.63
CA ILE A 127 -5.22 -8.93 -8.48
C ILE A 127 -5.88 -7.56 -8.34
N LEU A 128 -5.99 -6.80 -9.44
CA LEU A 128 -6.66 -5.50 -9.45
C LEU A 128 -8.14 -5.61 -9.15
N GLN A 129 -8.81 -6.65 -9.63
CA GLN A 129 -10.23 -6.88 -9.35
C GLN A 129 -10.46 -7.15 -7.86
N THR A 130 -9.62 -7.97 -7.24
CA THR A 130 -9.69 -8.21 -5.79
C THR A 130 -9.40 -6.92 -5.00
N LEU A 131 -8.36 -6.18 -5.39
CA LEU A 131 -8.05 -4.88 -4.76
C LEU A 131 -9.25 -3.94 -4.86
N SER A 132 -9.77 -3.76 -6.07
CA SER A 132 -10.90 -2.87 -6.34
C SER A 132 -12.16 -3.23 -5.57
N THR A 133 -12.42 -4.52 -5.38
CA THR A 133 -13.55 -5.00 -4.57
C THR A 133 -13.35 -4.69 -3.08
N LEU A 134 -12.12 -4.87 -2.58
CA LEU A 134 -11.80 -4.62 -1.16
C LEU A 134 -11.85 -3.13 -0.80
N ILE A 135 -11.32 -2.27 -1.67
CA ILE A 135 -11.30 -0.82 -1.44
C ILE A 135 -12.54 -0.10 -1.96
N GLN A 136 -13.41 -0.81 -2.69
CA GLN A 136 -14.62 -0.29 -3.33
C GLN A 136 -14.36 0.86 -4.31
N GLU A 137 -13.21 0.83 -4.97
CA GLU A 137 -12.81 1.83 -5.95
C GLU A 137 -12.21 1.16 -7.19
N PRO A 138 -12.47 1.68 -8.40
CA PRO A 138 -11.84 1.16 -9.60
C PRO A 138 -10.34 1.46 -9.60
N THR A 139 -9.55 0.49 -10.03
CA THR A 139 -8.09 0.56 -10.00
C THR A 139 -7.48 0.25 -11.35
N ALA A 140 -6.30 0.82 -11.61
CA ALA A 140 -5.45 0.42 -12.72
C ALA A 140 -4.02 0.18 -12.21
N TYR A 141 -3.27 -0.65 -12.94
CA TYR A 141 -1.84 -0.83 -12.74
C TYR A 141 -1.12 -0.45 -14.03
N VAL A 142 -0.21 0.50 -13.93
CA VAL A 142 0.64 0.94 -15.02
C VAL A 142 2.01 0.27 -14.87
N ASP A 143 2.27 -0.69 -15.76
CA ASP A 143 3.49 -1.49 -15.81
C ASP A 143 4.56 -0.71 -16.59
N THR A 144 5.60 -0.25 -15.90
CA THR A 144 6.71 0.51 -16.50
C THR A 144 7.81 -0.38 -17.06
N VAL A 145 7.73 -1.70 -16.87
CA VAL A 145 8.72 -2.65 -17.38
C VAL A 145 8.32 -3.17 -18.77
N PHE A 146 7.04 -3.53 -18.95
CA PHE A 146 6.52 -4.05 -20.21
C PHE A 146 5.63 -3.05 -20.95
N HIS A 147 5.55 -1.79 -20.50
CA HIS A 147 4.78 -0.70 -21.11
C HIS A 147 3.30 -1.06 -21.33
N LYS A 148 2.66 -1.67 -20.33
CA LYS A 148 1.26 -2.10 -20.38
C LYS A 148 0.44 -1.48 -19.27
N VAL A 149 -0.86 -1.34 -19.51
CA VAL A 149 -1.81 -0.86 -18.51
C VAL A 149 -2.88 -1.93 -18.30
N TYR A 150 -3.14 -2.24 -17.06
CA TYR A 150 -4.16 -3.21 -16.63
C TYR A 150 -5.22 -2.47 -15.81
N PHE A 151 -6.48 -2.85 -15.98
CA PHE A 151 -7.61 -2.23 -15.29
C PHE A 151 -8.41 -3.27 -14.53
N SER A 152 -9.06 -2.88 -13.43
CA SER A 152 -10.13 -3.67 -12.80
C SER A 152 -11.38 -3.68 -13.71
N GLU A 153 -12.33 -4.60 -13.46
CA GLU A 153 -13.54 -4.70 -14.28
C GLU A 153 -14.54 -3.57 -14.01
N ASN A 154 -14.61 -3.09 -12.78
CA ASN A 154 -15.55 -2.07 -12.29
C ASN A 154 -15.12 -0.62 -12.59
N VAL A 155 -14.38 -0.40 -13.67
CA VAL A 155 -14.04 0.96 -14.13
C VAL A 155 -15.33 1.71 -14.47
N SER A 156 -15.52 2.89 -13.88
CA SER A 156 -16.68 3.75 -14.11
C SER A 156 -16.77 4.20 -15.57
N GLU A 157 -17.97 4.58 -16.03
CA GLU A 157 -18.16 5.12 -17.38
C GLU A 157 -17.26 6.33 -17.64
N ASP A 158 -17.07 7.19 -16.63
CA ASP A 158 -16.19 8.38 -16.70
C ASP A 158 -14.70 8.04 -16.88
N SER A 159 -14.27 6.85 -16.50
CA SER A 159 -12.89 6.40 -16.66
C SER A 159 -12.72 5.33 -17.73
N LEU A 160 -13.81 4.91 -18.38
CA LEU A 160 -13.79 3.85 -19.40
C LEU A 160 -12.93 4.21 -20.62
N TYR A 161 -12.87 5.50 -20.95
CA TYR A 161 -12.04 6.00 -22.05
C TYR A 161 -10.55 5.72 -21.86
N LEU A 162 -10.08 5.57 -20.62
CA LEU A 162 -8.68 5.25 -20.31
C LEU A 162 -8.26 3.89 -20.88
N LYS A 163 -9.20 2.93 -20.99
CA LYS A 163 -8.92 1.60 -21.58
C LYS A 163 -8.54 1.66 -23.06
N GLY A 164 -8.89 2.73 -23.74
CA GLY A 164 -8.57 2.96 -25.15
C GLY A 164 -7.29 3.78 -25.39
N LEU A 165 -6.65 4.30 -24.34
CA LEU A 165 -5.46 5.13 -24.45
C LEU A 165 -4.19 4.28 -24.46
N SER A 166 -3.15 4.79 -25.13
CA SER A 166 -1.83 4.17 -25.11
C SER A 166 -1.16 4.34 -23.74
N TYR A 167 -0.19 3.48 -23.43
CA TYR A 167 0.60 3.54 -22.20
C TYR A 167 1.23 4.92 -21.99
N GLU A 168 1.80 5.52 -23.03
CA GLU A 168 2.49 6.82 -22.95
C GLU A 168 1.54 7.96 -22.57
N ILE A 169 0.32 7.96 -23.10
CA ILE A 169 -0.69 8.96 -22.77
C ILE A 169 -1.08 8.84 -21.30
N ILE A 170 -1.32 7.62 -20.82
CA ILE A 170 -1.68 7.38 -19.42
C ILE A 170 -0.54 7.79 -18.49
N LEU A 171 0.71 7.46 -18.84
CA LEU A 171 1.87 7.81 -18.05
C LEU A 171 2.08 9.33 -17.94
N ASN A 172 1.92 10.06 -19.03
CA ASN A 172 2.28 11.48 -19.12
C ASN A 172 1.16 12.41 -18.67
N GLU A 173 -0.11 12.07 -18.97
CA GLU A 173 -1.24 12.98 -18.76
C GLU A 173 -2.06 12.66 -17.52
N TYR A 174 -2.14 11.39 -17.13
CA TYR A 174 -3.06 10.95 -16.07
C TYR A 174 -2.40 10.63 -14.74
N ARG A 175 -1.08 10.56 -14.67
CA ARG A 175 -0.35 10.31 -13.43
C ARG A 175 -0.60 11.38 -12.36
N GLU A 176 -0.74 12.64 -12.76
CA GLU A 176 -1.00 13.76 -11.82
C GLU A 176 -2.49 13.93 -11.50
N LYS A 177 -3.36 13.40 -12.36
CA LYS A 177 -4.81 13.52 -12.21
C LYS A 177 -5.38 12.54 -11.16
N TYR A 178 -4.78 11.36 -11.07
CA TYR A 178 -5.22 10.30 -10.17
C TYR A 178 -4.19 10.03 -9.09
N GLN A 179 -4.66 9.51 -7.96
CA GLN A 179 -3.75 9.08 -6.92
C GLN A 179 -2.97 7.85 -7.37
N CYS A 180 -1.64 7.95 -7.35
CA CYS A 180 -0.73 6.89 -7.77
C CYS A 180 0.12 6.41 -6.60
N ILE A 181 0.18 5.09 -6.41
CA ILE A 181 1.00 4.44 -5.41
C ILE A 181 2.08 3.63 -6.13
N ASP A 182 3.33 3.96 -5.89
CA ASP A 182 4.46 3.29 -6.52
C ASP A 182 4.57 1.82 -6.10
N VAL A 183 4.71 0.94 -7.09
CA VAL A 183 4.98 -0.48 -6.90
C VAL A 183 6.48 -0.69 -7.04
N VAL A 184 7.18 -0.68 -5.89
CA VAL A 184 8.63 -0.71 -5.83
C VAL A 184 9.12 -1.82 -4.91
N ASN A 185 10.19 -2.49 -5.30
CA ASN A 185 11.05 -3.24 -4.40
C ASN A 185 12.29 -2.39 -4.11
N LYS A 186 13.10 -2.72 -3.10
CA LYS A 186 14.24 -1.91 -2.60
C LYS A 186 15.11 -1.28 -3.68
N GLU A 187 15.23 -1.90 -4.84
CA GLU A 187 16.16 -1.51 -5.90
C GLU A 187 15.49 -1.27 -7.26
N GLN A 188 14.22 -1.66 -7.44
CA GLN A 188 13.55 -1.63 -8.74
C GLN A 188 12.10 -1.15 -8.64
N LYS A 189 11.73 -0.25 -9.56
CA LYS A 189 10.34 0.17 -9.78
C LYS A 189 9.73 -0.68 -10.89
N PHE A 190 8.55 -1.26 -10.59
CA PHE A 190 7.78 -2.08 -11.53
C PHE A 190 6.63 -1.32 -12.17
N GLY A 191 6.26 -0.18 -11.58
CA GLY A 191 5.15 0.64 -12.04
C GLY A 191 4.44 1.32 -10.89
N TYR A 192 3.14 1.57 -11.05
CA TYR A 192 2.31 2.16 -10.01
C TYR A 192 0.85 1.71 -10.14
N ILE A 193 0.19 1.59 -8.99
CA ILE A 193 -1.25 1.41 -8.89
C ILE A 193 -1.89 2.79 -8.93
N MET A 194 -2.87 2.97 -9.80
CA MET A 194 -3.64 4.20 -9.96
C MET A 194 -5.05 3.96 -9.45
N LEU A 195 -5.53 4.83 -8.58
CA LEU A 195 -6.89 4.83 -8.07
C LEU A 195 -7.74 5.75 -8.95
N LEU A 196 -8.75 5.18 -9.60
CA LEU A 196 -9.55 5.87 -10.62
C LEU A 196 -10.80 6.54 -10.03
N SER A 197 -10.68 7.12 -8.84
CA SER A 197 -11.74 7.88 -8.19
C SER A 197 -11.28 9.28 -7.83
N ASP A 198 -12.21 10.24 -7.83
CA ASP A 198 -11.96 11.62 -7.40
C ASP A 198 -11.96 11.78 -5.86
N ARG A 199 -12.02 10.67 -5.12
CA ARG A 199 -12.08 10.72 -3.67
C ARG A 199 -10.68 10.94 -3.10
N THR A 200 -10.49 12.08 -2.45
CA THR A 200 -9.40 12.24 -1.47
C THR A 200 -9.58 11.19 -0.37
N TYR A 201 -8.51 10.53 0.01
CA TYR A 201 -8.50 9.52 1.08
C TYR A 201 -9.41 9.92 2.23
N PRO A 202 -10.34 9.08 2.68
CA PRO A 202 -10.98 9.29 3.97
C PRO A 202 -9.93 9.08 5.06
N ASP A 203 -9.73 10.10 5.88
CA ASP A 203 -8.69 10.21 6.92
C ASP A 203 -8.80 9.18 8.06
N THR A 204 -9.82 8.36 8.10
CA THR A 204 -10.20 7.73 9.37
C THR A 204 -10.23 6.22 9.43
N ASP A 205 -10.37 5.49 8.33
CA ASP A 205 -10.40 4.01 8.37
C ASP A 205 -9.35 3.37 7.44
N SER A 206 -8.28 4.08 7.24
CA SER A 206 -7.28 3.83 6.21
C SER A 206 -6.41 2.56 6.40
N ASN A 207 -6.52 1.84 7.51
CA ASN A 207 -5.64 0.69 7.74
C ASN A 207 -5.94 -0.47 6.78
N ILE A 208 -7.22 -0.76 6.53
CA ILE A 208 -7.66 -1.80 5.58
C ILE A 208 -7.26 -1.43 4.17
N TYR A 209 -7.51 -0.19 3.78
CA TYR A 209 -7.19 0.38 2.48
C TYR A 209 -5.70 0.29 2.17
N LYS A 210 -4.88 0.80 3.09
CA LYS A 210 -3.42 0.75 3.00
C LYS A 210 -2.92 -0.69 2.93
N THR A 211 -3.44 -1.55 3.81
CA THR A 211 -3.09 -2.97 3.86
C THR A 211 -3.42 -3.68 2.54
N ALA A 212 -4.60 -3.43 1.96
CA ALA A 212 -4.99 -4.04 0.69
C ALA A 212 -4.05 -3.62 -0.46
N ILE A 213 -3.69 -2.33 -0.54
CA ILE A 213 -2.76 -1.81 -1.55
C ILE A 213 -1.35 -2.39 -1.37
N GLU A 214 -0.87 -2.49 -0.13
CA GLU A 214 0.43 -3.09 0.18
C GLU A 214 0.50 -4.55 -0.27
N TYR A 215 -0.49 -5.38 0.05
CA TYR A 215 -0.53 -6.78 -0.39
C TYR A 215 -0.71 -6.92 -1.90
N ALA A 216 -1.55 -6.10 -2.53
CA ALA A 216 -1.68 -6.06 -3.98
C ALA A 216 -0.33 -5.75 -4.63
N SER A 217 0.39 -4.75 -4.12
CA SER A 217 1.72 -4.36 -4.61
C SER A 217 2.73 -5.51 -4.49
N ILE A 218 2.74 -6.23 -3.36
CA ILE A 218 3.63 -7.39 -3.17
C ILE A 218 3.34 -8.48 -4.20
N VAL A 219 2.06 -8.81 -4.42
CA VAL A 219 1.69 -9.86 -5.38
C VAL A 219 1.99 -9.44 -6.82
N ILE A 220 1.77 -8.16 -7.17
CA ILE A 220 2.17 -7.60 -8.46
C ILE A 220 3.69 -7.72 -8.65
N ILE A 221 4.50 -7.34 -7.66
CA ILE A 221 5.96 -7.47 -7.72
C ILE A 221 6.37 -8.92 -7.99
N LEU A 222 5.79 -9.89 -7.28
CA LEU A 222 6.07 -11.31 -7.48
C LEU A 222 5.75 -11.74 -8.92
N ARG A 223 4.58 -11.34 -9.43
CA ARG A 223 4.18 -11.61 -10.83
C ARG A 223 5.14 -11.00 -11.84
N MET A 224 5.54 -9.76 -11.62
CA MET A 224 6.48 -9.06 -12.49
C MET A 224 7.87 -9.73 -12.49
N GLN A 225 8.36 -10.14 -11.33
CA GLN A 225 9.64 -10.85 -11.23
C GLN A 225 9.61 -12.19 -11.97
N ILE A 226 8.54 -12.98 -11.83
CA ILE A 226 8.37 -14.23 -12.58
C ILE A 226 8.37 -13.95 -14.09
N ARG A 227 7.62 -12.93 -14.52
CA ARG A 227 7.53 -12.56 -15.94
C ARG A 227 8.85 -12.10 -16.52
N ILE A 228 9.60 -11.28 -15.78
CA ILE A 228 10.97 -10.84 -16.17
C ILE A 228 11.89 -12.06 -16.26
N SER A 229 11.87 -12.94 -15.26
CA SER A 229 12.68 -14.16 -15.26
C SER A 229 12.37 -15.06 -16.47
N ASN A 230 11.08 -15.27 -16.76
CA ASN A 230 10.67 -16.08 -17.92
C ASN A 230 11.16 -15.44 -19.23
N ARG A 231 11.01 -14.11 -19.39
CA ARG A 231 11.53 -13.41 -20.57
C ARG A 231 13.05 -13.58 -20.72
N MET A 232 13.81 -13.44 -19.64
CA MET A 232 15.26 -13.63 -19.67
C MET A 232 15.65 -15.08 -20.07
N ILE A 233 14.89 -16.08 -19.60
CA ILE A 233 15.08 -17.47 -19.99
C ILE A 233 14.80 -17.66 -21.47
N GLU A 234 13.68 -17.14 -21.96
CA GLU A 234 13.31 -17.19 -23.39
C GLU A 234 14.39 -16.52 -24.24
N GLU A 235 14.81 -15.31 -23.92
CA GLU A 235 15.88 -14.59 -24.63
C GLU A 235 17.20 -15.38 -24.67
N LYS A 236 17.56 -16.06 -23.58
CA LYS A 236 18.75 -16.92 -23.54
C LYS A 236 18.62 -18.10 -24.49
N TYR A 237 17.45 -18.74 -24.57
CA TYR A 237 17.22 -19.83 -25.50
C TYR A 237 17.23 -19.35 -26.95
N TYR A 238 16.61 -18.22 -27.27
CA TYR A 238 16.68 -17.58 -28.60
C TYR A 238 18.12 -17.31 -29.00
N SER A 239 18.88 -16.65 -28.13
CA SER A 239 20.28 -16.30 -28.41
C SER A 239 21.14 -17.55 -28.62
N SER A 240 20.91 -18.61 -27.84
CA SER A 240 21.61 -19.90 -28.01
C SER A 240 21.28 -20.53 -29.35
N PHE A 241 20.02 -20.57 -29.74
CA PHE A 241 19.58 -21.13 -31.03
C PHE A 241 20.16 -20.36 -32.22
N VAL A 242 20.11 -19.02 -32.19
CA VAL A 242 20.73 -18.18 -33.20
C VAL A 242 22.24 -18.42 -33.28
N GLY A 243 22.91 -18.50 -32.14
CA GLY A 243 24.35 -18.85 -32.09
C GLY A 243 24.64 -20.21 -32.70
N ASP A 244 23.85 -21.24 -32.41
CA ASP A 244 23.98 -22.57 -33.00
C ASP A 244 23.78 -22.57 -34.52
N LEU A 245 22.83 -21.77 -35.01
CA LEU A 245 22.63 -21.58 -36.45
C LEU A 245 23.85 -20.92 -37.11
N MET A 246 24.34 -19.84 -36.53
CA MET A 246 25.49 -19.08 -37.08
C MET A 246 26.77 -19.88 -37.08
N LEU A 247 26.99 -20.72 -36.07
CA LEU A 247 28.16 -21.57 -35.93
C LEU A 247 28.02 -22.92 -36.67
N ASN A 248 26.90 -23.14 -37.35
CA ASN A 248 26.57 -24.41 -38.04
C ASN A 248 26.63 -25.63 -37.09
N ASN A 249 26.23 -25.43 -35.84
CA ASN A 249 26.17 -26.51 -34.84
C ASN A 249 24.95 -27.38 -35.02
N VAL A 250 23.84 -26.85 -35.59
CA VAL A 250 22.65 -27.60 -35.97
C VAL A 250 22.83 -28.08 -37.41
N LYS A 251 22.94 -29.40 -37.60
CA LYS A 251 23.39 -29.97 -38.87
C LYS A 251 22.25 -30.38 -39.81
N THR A 252 21.03 -30.55 -39.32
CA THR A 252 19.89 -31.00 -40.13
C THR A 252 18.83 -29.93 -40.24
N ARG A 253 18.25 -29.82 -41.45
CA ARG A 253 17.16 -28.87 -41.71
C ARG A 253 15.93 -29.17 -40.85
N GLU A 254 15.70 -30.46 -40.60
CA GLU A 254 14.57 -30.90 -39.76
C GLU A 254 14.72 -30.41 -38.29
N GLU A 255 15.92 -30.47 -37.72
CA GLU A 255 16.22 -29.96 -36.38
C GLU A 255 16.10 -28.45 -36.31
N ILE A 256 16.57 -27.74 -37.37
CA ILE A 256 16.41 -26.28 -37.48
C ILE A 256 14.95 -25.88 -37.45
N ASN A 257 14.14 -26.50 -38.30
CA ASN A 257 12.71 -26.22 -38.40
C ASN A 257 11.96 -26.55 -37.09
N THR A 258 12.26 -27.69 -36.50
CA THR A 258 11.64 -28.09 -35.23
C THR A 258 11.91 -27.07 -34.12
N ARG A 259 13.19 -26.61 -33.96
CA ARG A 259 13.54 -25.58 -33.00
C ARG A 259 12.94 -24.22 -33.36
N ALA A 260 12.96 -23.81 -34.62
CA ALA A 260 12.37 -22.56 -35.08
C ALA A 260 10.86 -22.48 -34.81
N HIS A 261 10.13 -23.58 -35.05
CA HIS A 261 8.70 -23.65 -34.75
C HIS A 261 8.38 -23.51 -33.26
N LEU A 262 9.24 -23.97 -32.35
CA LEU A 262 9.08 -23.72 -30.89
C LEU A 262 9.07 -22.24 -30.57
N TYR A 263 9.74 -21.42 -31.38
CA TYR A 263 9.80 -19.98 -31.26
C TYR A 263 8.84 -19.22 -32.16
N GLY A 264 7.97 -19.91 -32.87
CA GLY A 264 7.03 -19.31 -33.84
C GLY A 264 7.70 -18.80 -35.11
N TRP A 265 8.92 -19.23 -35.39
CA TRP A 265 9.65 -18.85 -36.61
C TRP A 265 9.38 -19.83 -37.75
N ASP A 266 9.07 -19.29 -38.92
CA ASP A 266 8.99 -20.05 -40.17
C ASP A 266 10.26 -19.79 -40.99
N LEU A 267 11.13 -20.81 -41.07
CA LEU A 267 12.38 -20.74 -41.81
C LEU A 267 12.31 -21.54 -43.12
N ASP A 268 11.16 -22.09 -43.48
CA ASP A 268 11.01 -22.92 -44.71
C ASP A 268 11.16 -22.11 -46.00
N GLY A 269 10.74 -20.84 -45.98
CA GLY A 269 10.86 -19.90 -47.08
C GLY A 269 12.26 -19.32 -47.30
N GLY A 270 13.23 -19.69 -46.48
CA GLY A 270 14.53 -19.02 -46.42
C GLY A 270 14.45 -17.64 -45.79
N GLY A 271 15.57 -16.98 -45.60
CA GLY A 271 15.64 -15.66 -44.94
C GLY A 271 16.92 -14.91 -45.31
N PHE A 272 17.03 -13.70 -44.83
CA PHE A 272 18.24 -12.91 -44.89
C PHE A 272 18.74 -12.57 -43.47
N VAL A 273 20.04 -12.43 -43.32
CA VAL A 273 20.64 -12.01 -42.06
C VAL A 273 20.93 -10.52 -42.19
N ALA A 274 20.41 -9.74 -41.25
CA ALA A 274 20.75 -8.33 -41.11
C ALA A 274 21.57 -8.14 -39.81
N ILE A 275 22.62 -7.33 -39.89
CA ILE A 275 23.43 -6.93 -38.73
C ILE A 275 23.14 -5.47 -38.48
N ILE A 276 22.61 -5.16 -37.31
CA ILE A 276 22.39 -3.79 -36.85
C ILE A 276 23.46 -3.50 -35.80
N ASP A 277 24.38 -2.57 -36.11
CA ASP A 277 25.41 -2.11 -35.19
C ASP A 277 25.11 -0.68 -34.72
N ILE A 278 25.02 -0.53 -33.41
CA ILE A 278 24.81 0.80 -32.80
C ILE A 278 26.17 1.46 -32.58
N ASN A 279 26.45 2.47 -33.39
CA ASN A 279 27.72 3.15 -33.38
C ASN A 279 28.04 3.80 -32.02
N ASN A 280 29.22 3.53 -31.46
CA ASN A 280 29.68 4.05 -30.19
C ASN A 280 28.94 3.57 -28.91
N ILE A 281 28.23 2.47 -28.94
CA ILE A 281 27.51 1.91 -27.77
C ILE A 281 28.45 1.78 -26.55
N LYS A 282 29.71 1.35 -26.76
CA LYS A 282 30.70 1.27 -25.68
C LYS A 282 31.00 2.62 -25.03
N LYS A 283 30.95 3.73 -25.79
CA LYS A 283 31.20 5.08 -25.28
C LYS A 283 30.06 5.57 -24.42
N TYR A 284 28.84 5.11 -24.70
CA TYR A 284 27.65 5.37 -23.87
C TYR A 284 27.67 4.51 -22.60
N TYR A 285 27.96 3.22 -22.69
CA TYR A 285 28.10 2.34 -21.53
C TYR A 285 29.19 2.79 -20.53
N LEU A 286 30.35 3.29 -21.03
CA LEU A 286 31.43 3.74 -20.16
C LEU A 286 31.20 5.15 -19.57
N ARG A 287 30.33 5.97 -20.17
CA ARG A 287 29.98 7.30 -19.65
C ARG A 287 28.92 7.22 -18.54
N ASP A 288 28.11 6.18 -18.54
CA ASP A 288 26.88 6.07 -17.71
C ASP A 288 27.01 5.17 -16.48
N LEU A 289 28.18 4.60 -16.22
CA LEU A 289 28.47 3.96 -14.94
C LEU A 289 28.35 4.94 -13.75
N ASP A 290 28.41 6.26 -14.01
CA ASP A 290 28.33 7.30 -12.98
C ASP A 290 26.92 7.98 -12.84
N THR A 291 25.96 7.75 -13.75
CA THR A 291 24.74 8.59 -13.80
C THR A 291 23.39 7.89 -13.97
N GLY A 292 23.26 6.60 -13.76
CA GLY A 292 21.94 5.91 -13.72
C GLY A 292 21.16 5.88 -15.06
N THR A 293 21.82 6.06 -16.20
CA THR A 293 21.19 6.19 -17.53
C THR A 293 20.99 4.86 -18.27
N ASN A 294 21.17 3.72 -17.59
CA ASN A 294 20.88 2.38 -18.14
C ASN A 294 19.43 2.24 -18.66
N GLU A 295 18.46 2.91 -18.05
CA GLU A 295 17.06 2.90 -18.49
C GLU A 295 16.85 3.51 -19.88
N LYS A 296 17.59 4.57 -20.23
CA LYS A 296 17.44 5.22 -21.55
C LYS A 296 18.03 4.38 -22.68
N LEU A 297 19.16 3.73 -22.44
CA LEU A 297 19.77 2.84 -23.43
C LEU A 297 18.93 1.59 -23.67
N GLN A 298 18.38 1.01 -22.63
CA GLN A 298 17.48 -0.12 -22.73
C GLN A 298 16.21 0.26 -23.50
N LYS A 299 15.64 1.45 -23.24
CA LYS A 299 14.51 1.98 -23.98
C LYS A 299 14.78 2.18 -25.49
N TYR A 300 15.99 2.64 -25.85
CA TYR A 300 16.35 2.76 -27.27
C TYR A 300 16.61 1.40 -27.93
N THR A 301 17.16 0.43 -27.20
CA THR A 301 17.37 -0.92 -27.72
C THR A 301 16.01 -1.61 -27.94
N ASP A 302 15.09 -1.51 -26.99
CA ASP A 302 13.75 -2.07 -27.08
C ASP A 302 12.93 -1.42 -28.21
N GLN A 303 13.08 -0.10 -28.46
CA GLN A 303 12.43 0.59 -29.60
C GLN A 303 12.97 0.21 -30.99
N ILE A 304 14.16 -0.35 -31.07
CA ILE A 304 14.77 -0.78 -32.35
C ILE A 304 14.38 -2.22 -32.67
N PHE A 305 14.02 -3.03 -31.66
CA PHE A 305 13.76 -4.45 -31.80
C PHE A 305 12.29 -4.86 -31.59
N ASP A 306 11.39 -3.93 -31.19
CA ASP A 306 9.94 -4.05 -31.26
C ASP A 306 9.42 -3.55 -32.64
#